data_5c9be6b66876958e7bfc21b2697e5025
#
_entry.id   5c9be6b66876958e7bfc21b2697e5025
#
_cell.length_a   1.000
_cell.length_b   1.000
_cell.length_c   1.000
_cell.angle_alpha   90.00
_cell.angle_beta   90.00
_cell.angle_gamma   90.00
#
_symmetry.space_group_name_H-M   'P 1'
#
loop_
_entity.id
_entity.type
_entity.pdbx_description
1 polymer ?
#
loop_
_entity_poly.entity_id
_entity_poly.type
_entity_poly.pdbx_seq_one_letter_code
_entity_poly.pdbx_strand_id
1 'polypeptide(L)'
;MVVRDVMSTPVFTIREDKHLRAVEEIMKWAHIRHVPVVDAGGRLVGIISHRDLLAAAVSSLAIKISQVERAQHLAAGAVGQLMRKPAGTIGPDETVQRAAHVMRQNKIGCLPVLDGGMLVGIITEADLLGIVERLSDEAIAGL
;
A
#
# COMPACT_ATOMS: atom_id res chain seq x y z
N MET A 1 -21.40 -0.07 7.18
CA MET A 1 -20.00 0.23 7.51
C MET A 1 -19.33 0.86 6.29
N VAL A 2 -18.74 2.00 6.47
CA VAL A 2 -18.05 2.74 5.42
C VAL A 2 -16.54 2.69 5.62
N VAL A 3 -15.81 3.06 4.57
CA VAL A 3 -14.34 2.95 4.54
C VAL A 3 -13.67 3.71 5.67
N ARG A 4 -14.17 4.91 6.02
CA ARG A 4 -13.57 5.71 7.12
C ARG A 4 -13.64 5.01 8.48
N ASP A 5 -14.58 4.08 8.67
CA ASP A 5 -14.73 3.36 9.95
C ASP A 5 -13.61 2.35 10.18
N VAL A 6 -12.94 1.92 9.12
CA VAL A 6 -11.96 0.81 9.16
C VAL A 6 -10.61 1.14 8.55
N MET A 7 -10.49 2.21 7.77
CA MET A 7 -9.23 2.61 7.15
C MET A 7 -8.16 2.91 8.18
N SER A 8 -6.90 2.70 7.82
CA SER A 8 -5.77 3.14 8.62
C SER A 8 -5.49 4.62 8.38
N THR A 9 -5.35 5.36 9.45
CA THR A 9 -5.02 6.79 9.47
C THR A 9 -4.25 7.12 10.74
N PRO A 10 -3.28 8.06 10.74
CA PRO A 10 -2.72 8.74 9.57
C PRO A 10 -2.01 7.78 8.62
N VAL A 11 -1.85 8.21 7.37
CA VAL A 11 -1.20 7.41 6.32
C VAL A 11 0.29 7.73 6.28
N PHE A 12 1.13 6.70 6.33
CA PHE A 12 2.54 6.84 6.00
C PHE A 12 2.68 6.99 4.49
N THR A 13 3.31 8.06 4.06
CA THR A 13 3.57 8.34 2.65
C THR A 13 5.05 8.52 2.39
N ILE A 14 5.46 8.42 1.13
CA ILE A 14 6.81 8.72 0.71
C ILE A 14 6.77 9.52 -0.58
N ARG A 15 7.74 10.42 -0.76
CA ARG A 15 7.88 11.16 -2.00
C ARG A 15 8.53 10.30 -3.07
N GLU A 16 8.14 10.53 -4.32
CA GLU A 16 8.64 9.78 -5.48
C GLU A 16 10.15 9.94 -5.71
N ASP A 17 10.74 11.02 -5.23
CA ASP A 17 12.18 11.31 -5.36
C ASP A 17 13.07 10.67 -4.29
N LYS A 18 12.48 9.93 -3.35
CA LYS A 18 13.21 9.24 -2.29
C LYS A 18 13.76 7.89 -2.77
N HIS A 19 14.76 7.39 -2.04
CA HIS A 19 15.38 6.09 -2.31
C HIS A 19 14.50 4.95 -1.80
N LEU A 20 14.60 3.80 -2.45
CA LEU A 20 13.88 2.57 -2.05
C LEU A 20 14.21 2.14 -0.63
N ARG A 21 15.41 2.41 -0.15
CA ARG A 21 15.81 2.12 1.23
C ARG A 21 14.93 2.83 2.25
N ALA A 22 14.52 4.06 1.98
CA ALA A 22 13.63 4.81 2.87
C ALA A 22 12.24 4.15 2.98
N VAL A 23 11.73 3.60 1.87
CA VAL A 23 10.48 2.82 1.88
C VAL A 23 10.63 1.54 2.71
N GLU A 24 11.72 0.83 2.52
CA GLU A 24 12.01 -0.40 3.28
C GLU A 24 12.02 -0.13 4.78
N GLU A 25 12.66 0.95 5.20
CA GLU A 25 12.70 1.37 6.61
C GLU A 25 11.31 1.70 7.16
N ILE A 26 10.48 2.43 6.40
CA ILE A 26 9.09 2.73 6.79
C ILE A 26 8.31 1.45 6.97
N MET A 27 8.39 0.51 6.02
CA MET A 27 7.65 -0.76 6.08
C MET A 27 8.05 -1.59 7.29
N LYS A 28 9.33 -1.65 7.61
CA LYS A 28 9.83 -2.37 8.80
C LYS A 28 9.37 -1.70 10.08
N TRP A 29 9.54 -0.39 10.17
CA TRP A 29 9.22 0.35 11.39
C TRP A 29 7.73 0.37 11.69
N ALA A 30 6.90 0.59 10.68
CA ALA A 30 5.45 0.68 10.83
C ALA A 30 4.71 -0.65 10.68
N HIS A 31 5.41 -1.74 10.33
CA HIS A 31 4.82 -3.07 10.05
C HIS A 31 3.74 -3.01 8.97
N ILE A 32 3.99 -2.26 7.91
CA ILE A 32 3.09 -2.10 6.77
C ILE A 32 3.72 -2.65 5.49
N ARG A 33 2.90 -3.02 4.54
CA ARG A 33 3.31 -3.62 3.26
C ARG A 33 3.01 -2.74 2.05
N HIS A 34 2.35 -1.63 2.25
CA HIS A 34 1.95 -0.71 1.20
C HIS A 34 2.21 0.72 1.64
N VAL A 35 2.88 1.50 0.81
CA VAL A 35 3.15 2.92 1.08
C VAL A 35 2.69 3.73 -0.12
N PRO A 36 1.71 4.62 0.05
CA PRO A 36 1.35 5.56 -0.99
C PRO A 36 2.49 6.52 -1.30
N VAL A 37 2.70 6.77 -2.58
CA VAL A 37 3.74 7.67 -3.08
C VAL A 37 3.10 8.98 -3.50
N VAL A 38 3.69 10.07 -3.05
CA VAL A 38 3.21 11.42 -3.34
C VAL A 38 4.26 12.24 -4.09
N ASP A 39 3.81 13.25 -4.83
CA ASP A 39 4.69 14.23 -5.45
C ASP A 39 5.09 15.34 -4.46
N ALA A 40 5.84 16.33 -4.93
CA ALA A 40 6.28 17.46 -4.12
C ALA A 40 5.11 18.29 -3.55
N GLY A 41 3.96 18.25 -4.20
CA GLY A 41 2.73 18.92 -3.74
C GLY A 41 1.88 18.08 -2.80
N GLY A 42 2.31 16.85 -2.47
CA GLY A 42 1.55 15.93 -1.60
C GLY A 42 0.43 15.18 -2.32
N ARG A 43 0.36 15.23 -3.63
CA ARG A 43 -0.64 14.50 -4.41
C ARG A 43 -0.23 13.05 -4.61
N LEU A 44 -1.20 12.15 -4.52
CA LEU A 44 -0.98 10.74 -4.77
C LEU A 44 -0.58 10.52 -6.24
N VAL A 45 0.61 9.92 -6.44
CA VAL A 45 1.13 9.61 -7.79
C VAL A 45 1.38 8.12 -7.99
N GLY A 46 1.44 7.34 -6.93
CA GLY A 46 1.71 5.92 -7.02
C GLY A 46 1.50 5.18 -5.71
N ILE A 47 1.77 3.89 -5.78
CA ILE A 47 1.83 3.02 -4.62
C ILE A 47 3.04 2.11 -4.77
N ILE A 48 3.69 1.81 -3.66
CA ILE A 48 4.76 0.84 -3.61
C ILE A 48 4.44 -0.21 -2.56
N SER A 49 4.57 -1.48 -2.94
CA SER A 49 4.30 -2.60 -2.05
C SER A 49 5.60 -3.27 -1.60
N HIS A 50 5.51 -4.01 -0.50
CA HIS A 50 6.60 -4.88 -0.05
C HIS A 50 6.99 -5.89 -1.14
N ARG A 51 6.02 -6.38 -1.90
CA ARG A 51 6.25 -7.28 -3.04
C ARG A 51 7.11 -6.62 -4.11
N ASP A 52 6.92 -5.33 -4.40
CA ASP A 52 7.73 -4.58 -5.35
C ASP A 52 9.18 -4.50 -4.90
N LEU A 53 9.41 -4.27 -3.60
CA LEU A 53 10.77 -4.26 -3.03
C LEU A 53 11.43 -5.64 -3.11
N LEU A 54 10.68 -6.72 -2.83
CA LEU A 54 11.19 -8.09 -2.95
C LEU A 54 11.55 -8.42 -4.40
N ALA A 55 10.73 -8.02 -5.36
CA ALA A 55 11.01 -8.23 -6.78
C ALA A 55 12.30 -7.50 -7.22
N ALA A 56 12.52 -6.28 -6.78
CA ALA A 56 13.76 -5.54 -7.03
C ALA A 56 14.97 -6.23 -6.40
N ALA A 57 14.83 -6.75 -5.18
CA ALA A 57 15.88 -7.50 -4.47
C ALA A 57 16.21 -8.81 -5.17
N VAL A 58 15.21 -9.55 -5.66
CA VAL A 58 15.41 -10.80 -6.42
C VAL A 58 16.15 -10.53 -7.72
N SER A 59 15.82 -9.46 -8.44
CA SER A 59 16.55 -9.04 -9.63
C SER A 59 18.02 -8.80 -9.34
N SER A 60 18.33 -8.18 -8.19
CA SER A 60 19.71 -7.97 -7.72
C SER A 60 20.42 -9.30 -7.42
N LEU A 61 19.73 -10.27 -6.83
CA LEU A 61 20.27 -11.61 -6.56
C LEU A 61 20.53 -12.39 -7.84
N ALA A 62 19.70 -12.24 -8.85
CA ALA A 62 19.85 -12.92 -10.14
C ALA A 62 21.15 -12.55 -10.84
N ILE A 63 21.70 -11.38 -10.60
CA ILE A 63 23.00 -10.94 -11.12
C ILE A 63 24.16 -11.20 -10.15
N LYS A 64 23.93 -12.01 -9.11
CA LYS A 64 24.95 -12.48 -8.14
C LYS A 64 25.74 -11.36 -7.45
N ILE A 65 25.07 -10.30 -7.03
CA ILE A 65 25.68 -9.23 -6.27
C ILE A 65 25.72 -9.53 -4.76
N SER A 66 26.70 -8.95 -4.07
CA SER A 66 26.84 -9.06 -2.62
C SER A 66 25.70 -8.32 -1.89
N GLN A 67 25.53 -8.60 -0.58
CA GLN A 67 24.58 -7.86 0.25
C GLN A 67 24.87 -6.36 0.30
N VAL A 68 26.14 -5.96 0.28
CA VAL A 68 26.53 -4.55 0.25
C VAL A 68 26.13 -3.90 -1.06
N GLU A 69 26.42 -4.55 -2.20
CA GLU A 69 26.02 -4.08 -3.53
C GLU A 69 24.50 -4.02 -3.66
N ARG A 70 23.77 -5.00 -3.10
CA ARG A 70 22.31 -5.01 -3.06
C ARG A 70 21.76 -3.81 -2.29
N ALA A 71 22.31 -3.50 -1.11
CA ALA A 71 21.93 -2.34 -0.34
C ALA A 71 22.21 -1.04 -1.09
N GLN A 72 23.36 -0.95 -1.78
CA GLN A 72 23.71 0.19 -2.63
C GLN A 72 22.75 0.32 -3.82
N HIS A 73 22.37 -0.80 -4.44
CA HIS A 73 21.42 -0.82 -5.54
C HIS A 73 20.03 -0.31 -5.12
N LEU A 74 19.53 -0.76 -3.97
CA LEU A 74 18.28 -0.25 -3.41
C LEU A 74 18.37 1.23 -3.03
N ALA A 75 19.50 1.67 -2.49
CA ALA A 75 19.74 3.06 -2.14
C ALA A 75 19.80 3.97 -3.37
N ALA A 76 20.32 3.47 -4.49
CA ALA A 76 20.43 4.23 -5.74
C ALA A 76 19.10 4.31 -6.50
N GLY A 77 18.18 3.37 -6.28
CA GLY A 77 16.86 3.36 -6.94
C GLY A 77 15.92 4.40 -6.34
N ALA A 78 15.25 5.15 -7.21
CA ALA A 78 14.21 6.08 -6.77
C ALA A 78 12.85 5.39 -6.68
N VAL A 79 12.06 5.79 -5.69
CA VAL A 79 10.70 5.28 -5.47
C VAL A 79 9.83 5.43 -6.71
N GLY A 80 9.91 6.58 -7.38
CA GLY A 80 9.13 6.87 -8.59
C GLY A 80 9.39 5.91 -9.75
N GLN A 81 10.57 5.28 -9.80
CA GLN A 81 10.91 4.30 -10.84
C GLN A 81 10.31 2.92 -10.57
N LEU A 82 10.08 2.57 -9.31
CA LEU A 82 9.54 1.26 -8.93
C LEU A 82 8.05 1.28 -8.61
N MET A 83 7.50 2.42 -8.22
CA MET A 83 6.09 2.55 -7.87
C MET A 83 5.19 2.16 -9.03
N ARG A 84 3.99 1.69 -8.70
CA ARG A 84 2.91 1.46 -9.65
C ARG A 84 1.87 2.55 -9.50
N LYS A 85 1.18 2.91 -10.58
CA LYS A 85 -0.01 3.75 -10.48
C LYS A 85 -1.07 2.98 -9.70
N PRO A 86 -1.80 3.63 -8.76
CA PRO A 86 -2.88 2.95 -8.06
C PRO A 86 -3.89 2.39 -9.06
N ALA A 87 -4.21 1.09 -8.95
CA ALA A 87 -5.23 0.46 -9.78
C ALA A 87 -6.65 0.96 -9.44
N GLY A 88 -6.80 1.60 -8.29
CA GLY A 88 -8.03 2.23 -7.86
C GLY A 88 -7.81 3.04 -6.60
N THR A 89 -8.74 3.94 -6.35
CA THR A 89 -8.87 4.70 -5.10
C THR A 89 -10.32 4.60 -4.64
N ILE A 90 -10.59 4.98 -3.40
CA ILE A 90 -11.95 4.94 -2.87
C ILE A 90 -12.19 6.15 -1.98
N GLY A 91 -13.43 6.58 -1.89
CA GLY A 91 -13.82 7.65 -0.99
C GLY A 91 -14.06 7.14 0.44
N PRO A 92 -13.91 8.00 1.45
CA PRO A 92 -14.08 7.58 2.84
C PRO A 92 -15.52 7.19 3.20
N ASP A 93 -16.49 7.71 2.49
CA ASP A 93 -17.92 7.44 2.72
C ASP A 93 -18.49 6.31 1.86
N GLU A 94 -17.67 5.71 1.01
CA GLU A 94 -18.06 4.52 0.26
C GLU A 94 -18.09 3.30 1.16
N THR A 95 -18.85 2.28 0.76
CA THR A 95 -19.03 1.09 1.57
C THR A 95 -17.80 0.20 1.59
N VAL A 96 -17.62 -0.55 2.66
CA VAL A 96 -16.57 -1.58 2.79
C VAL A 96 -16.76 -2.66 1.72
N GLN A 97 -18.00 -3.00 1.37
CA GLN A 97 -18.31 -3.94 0.28
C GLN A 97 -17.77 -3.43 -1.06
N ARG A 98 -17.89 -2.13 -1.32
CA ARG A 98 -17.34 -1.53 -2.53
C ARG A 98 -15.81 -1.65 -2.56
N ALA A 99 -15.14 -1.37 -1.43
CA ALA A 99 -13.70 -1.54 -1.31
C ALA A 99 -13.27 -2.98 -1.60
N ALA A 100 -13.92 -3.95 -0.97
CA ALA A 100 -13.65 -5.37 -1.19
C ALA A 100 -13.86 -5.78 -2.65
N HIS A 101 -14.93 -5.29 -3.28
CA HIS A 101 -15.21 -5.56 -4.69
C HIS A 101 -14.10 -5.03 -5.60
N VAL A 102 -13.67 -3.78 -5.40
CA VAL A 102 -12.60 -3.16 -6.20
C VAL A 102 -11.29 -3.92 -6.05
N MET A 103 -10.92 -4.28 -4.81
CA MET A 103 -9.71 -5.07 -4.55
C MET A 103 -9.74 -6.42 -5.27
N ARG A 104 -10.86 -7.13 -5.19
CA ARG A 104 -11.02 -8.43 -5.87
C ARG A 104 -10.94 -8.32 -7.37
N GLN A 105 -11.65 -7.35 -7.96
CA GLN A 105 -11.69 -7.16 -9.41
C GLN A 105 -10.33 -6.82 -9.99
N ASN A 106 -9.57 -6.00 -9.30
CA ASN A 106 -8.25 -5.55 -9.75
C ASN A 106 -7.10 -6.38 -9.21
N LYS A 107 -7.38 -7.39 -8.36
CA LYS A 107 -6.37 -8.27 -7.71
C LYS A 107 -5.30 -7.44 -6.97
N ILE A 108 -5.75 -6.47 -6.20
CA ILE A 108 -4.89 -5.57 -5.41
C ILE A 108 -5.19 -5.72 -3.92
N GLY A 109 -4.17 -5.50 -3.10
CA GLY A 109 -4.24 -5.69 -1.64
C GLY A 109 -4.55 -4.42 -0.86
N CYS A 110 -4.69 -3.28 -1.52
CA CYS A 110 -4.98 -2.03 -0.83
C CYS A 110 -5.61 -1.00 -1.77
N LEU A 111 -6.30 -0.03 -1.17
CA LEU A 111 -6.83 1.15 -1.87
C LEU A 111 -6.47 2.40 -1.07
N PRO A 112 -5.80 3.38 -1.69
CA PRO A 112 -5.71 4.70 -1.11
C PRO A 112 -7.09 5.33 -0.97
N VAL A 113 -7.34 6.00 0.14
CA VAL A 113 -8.61 6.68 0.40
C VAL A 113 -8.44 8.17 0.16
N LEU A 114 -9.18 8.69 -0.80
CA LEU A 114 -9.13 10.10 -1.19
C LEU A 114 -10.44 10.79 -0.82
N ASP A 115 -10.31 11.95 -0.20
CA ASP A 115 -11.43 12.85 0.11
C ASP A 115 -11.17 14.19 -0.58
N GLY A 116 -11.99 14.51 -1.59
CA GLY A 116 -11.79 15.72 -2.38
C GLY A 116 -10.42 15.82 -3.06
N GLY A 117 -9.84 14.68 -3.44
CA GLY A 117 -8.51 14.60 -4.04
C GLY A 117 -7.35 14.52 -3.04
N MET A 118 -7.64 14.62 -1.74
CA MET A 118 -6.64 14.51 -0.68
C MET A 118 -6.56 13.09 -0.11
N LEU A 119 -5.34 12.59 0.08
CA LEU A 119 -5.12 11.28 0.70
C LEU A 119 -5.40 11.38 2.20
N VAL A 120 -6.44 10.67 2.67
CA VAL A 120 -6.90 10.72 4.07
C VAL A 120 -6.72 9.38 4.80
N GLY A 121 -6.49 8.30 4.07
CA GLY A 121 -6.34 6.97 4.66
C GLY A 121 -5.88 5.96 3.64
N ILE A 122 -5.72 4.74 4.10
CA ILE A 122 -5.51 3.55 3.27
C ILE A 122 -6.34 2.42 3.84
N ILE A 123 -7.02 1.66 2.97
CA ILE A 123 -7.71 0.44 3.36
C ILE A 123 -7.01 -0.75 2.70
N THR A 124 -6.77 -1.81 3.47
CA THR A 124 -6.05 -3.00 3.04
C THR A 124 -6.86 -4.27 3.23
N GLU A 125 -6.39 -5.36 2.64
CA GLU A 125 -6.96 -6.70 2.87
C GLU A 125 -6.98 -7.04 4.37
N ALA A 126 -5.95 -6.65 5.12
CA ALA A 126 -5.89 -6.89 6.56
C ALA A 126 -7.03 -6.19 7.31
N ASP A 127 -7.40 -4.98 6.89
CA ASP A 127 -8.54 -4.28 7.48
C ASP A 127 -9.85 -5.04 7.23
N LEU A 128 -10.02 -5.57 6.01
CA LEU A 128 -11.19 -6.37 5.66
C LEU A 128 -11.25 -7.69 6.44
N LEU A 129 -10.12 -8.38 6.58
CA LEU A 129 -10.03 -9.60 7.40
C LEU A 129 -10.34 -9.31 8.85
N GLY A 130 -9.89 -8.17 9.38
CA GLY A 130 -10.23 -7.74 10.74
C GLY A 130 -11.73 -7.52 10.96
N ILE A 131 -12.48 -7.16 9.92
CA ILE A 131 -13.94 -7.10 9.99
C ILE A 131 -14.51 -8.50 10.15
N VAL A 132 -14.08 -9.43 9.29
CA VAL A 132 -14.56 -10.84 9.32
C VAL A 132 -14.27 -11.48 10.68
N GLU A 133 -13.09 -11.24 11.23
CA GLU A 133 -12.69 -11.76 12.55
C GLU A 133 -13.64 -11.32 13.67
N ARG A 134 -14.20 -10.11 13.56
CA ARG A 134 -15.11 -9.57 14.57
C ARG A 134 -16.57 -9.95 14.35
N LEU A 135 -16.92 -10.56 13.22
CA LEU A 135 -18.27 -11.04 12.98
C LEU A 135 -18.55 -12.33 13.76
N SER A 136 -19.77 -12.48 14.24
CA SER A 136 -20.23 -13.76 14.81
C SER A 136 -20.44 -14.79 13.70
N ASP A 137 -20.41 -16.06 14.07
CA ASP A 137 -20.69 -17.16 13.13
C ASP A 137 -22.08 -17.04 12.50
N GLU A 138 -23.06 -16.56 13.27
CA GLU A 138 -24.42 -16.31 12.77
C GLU A 138 -24.43 -15.20 11.71
N ALA A 139 -23.68 -14.13 11.93
CA ALA A 139 -23.57 -13.04 10.98
C ALA A 139 -22.88 -13.50 9.68
N ILE A 140 -21.87 -14.35 9.79
CA ILE A 140 -21.15 -14.93 8.64
C ILE A 140 -22.08 -15.86 7.87
N ALA A 141 -22.85 -16.70 8.54
CA ALA A 141 -23.80 -17.62 7.92
C ALA A 141 -24.93 -16.90 7.17
N GLY A 142 -25.25 -15.65 7.55
CA GLY A 142 -26.23 -14.80 6.90
C GLY A 142 -25.73 -14.05 5.66
N LEU A 143 -24.46 -14.13 5.39
CA LEU A 143 -23.87 -13.50 4.21
C LEU A 143 -24.16 -14.34 2.97
#